data_a692dc1b8865ab413986c970514e9971
#
_entry.id   a692dc1b8865ab413986c970514e9971
#
_cell.length_a   1.000
_cell.length_b   1.000
_cell.length_c   1.000
_cell.angle_alpha   90.00
_cell.angle_beta   90.00
_cell.angle_gamma   90.00
#
_symmetry.space_group_name_H-M   'P 1'
#
loop_
_entity.id
_entity.type
_entity.pdbx_description
1 polymer ?
#
loop_
_entity_poly.entity_id
_entity_poly.type
_entity_poly.pdbx_seq_one_letter_code
_entity_poly.pdbx_strand_id
1 'polypeptide(L)'
;AASDVYKRQVGVEKHSRIMSDKDKRLTAYHEAGHAIVSRFLETQKDIKEVSIIPRGVAGGYTMYKTNEDKYYVSKTEMLEKLIALLGGRASEKLILNDVSTGASNDFEVATDIAKKMVTIYGMSDKIGPLSINLEKDPYQMQIFGESIENEIGKEVKRLIDEAYAKAQAILIEHIDKLHELAAVLIEKEVISEEEF
;
A
#
# COMPACT_ATOMS: atom_id res chain seq x y z
N ALA A 1 14.90 -12.17 17.78
CA ALA A 1 13.50 -12.02 18.14
C ALA A 1 12.72 -11.11 17.18
N ALA A 2 12.42 -9.82 17.50
CA ALA A 2 11.66 -8.95 16.58
C ALA A 2 12.39 -8.68 15.25
N SER A 3 13.72 -8.55 15.27
CA SER A 3 14.54 -8.37 14.06
C SER A 3 14.52 -9.57 13.12
N ASP A 4 14.30 -10.79 13.65
CA ASP A 4 14.29 -12.01 12.84
C ASP A 4 12.96 -12.24 12.14
N VAL A 5 11.85 -11.82 12.76
CA VAL A 5 10.52 -11.81 12.14
C VAL A 5 10.49 -10.82 10.99
N TYR A 6 11.08 -9.66 11.18
CA TYR A 6 11.20 -8.62 10.17
C TYR A 6 12.04 -9.03 8.95
N LYS A 7 13.22 -9.63 9.18
CA LYS A 7 14.07 -10.18 8.10
C LYS A 7 13.36 -11.26 7.27
N ARG A 8 12.38 -11.97 7.86
CA ARG A 8 11.55 -12.94 7.13
C ARG A 8 10.50 -12.30 6.24
N GLN A 9 10.01 -11.10 6.59
CA GLN A 9 8.98 -10.39 5.81
C GLN A 9 9.58 -9.57 4.66
N VAL A 10 10.73 -8.94 4.85
CA VAL A 10 11.33 -7.98 3.89
C VAL A 10 12.61 -8.50 3.23
N GLY A 11 13.19 -9.61 3.72
CA GLY A 11 14.43 -10.19 3.21
C GLY A 11 15.70 -9.55 3.79
N VAL A 12 16.86 -10.04 3.34
CA VAL A 12 18.19 -9.57 3.77
C VAL A 12 18.62 -8.38 2.92
N GLU A 13 19.25 -7.38 3.56
CA GLU A 13 19.85 -6.24 2.84
C GLU A 13 20.88 -6.72 1.81
N LYS A 14 20.78 -6.18 0.59
CA LYS A 14 21.71 -6.46 -0.50
C LYS A 14 22.62 -5.26 -0.74
N HIS A 15 23.67 -5.12 0.05
CA HIS A 15 24.68 -4.06 -0.12
C HIS A 15 25.50 -4.16 -1.44
N SER A 16 25.33 -5.22 -2.25
CA SER A 16 26.10 -5.44 -3.47
C SER A 16 25.44 -4.92 -4.75
N ARG A 17 24.21 -4.40 -4.69
CA ARG A 17 23.50 -3.88 -5.86
C ARG A 17 23.62 -2.36 -5.89
N ILE A 18 24.50 -1.85 -6.72
CA ILE A 18 24.59 -0.40 -7.01
C ILE A 18 23.32 -0.03 -7.79
N MET A 19 22.43 0.71 -7.13
CA MET A 19 21.25 1.27 -7.75
C MET A 19 21.63 2.45 -8.64
N SER A 20 21.09 2.56 -9.85
CA SER A 20 21.32 3.74 -10.67
C SER A 20 20.67 4.98 -10.03
N ASP A 21 21.19 6.19 -10.32
CA ASP A 21 20.59 7.44 -9.81
C ASP A 21 19.12 7.58 -10.21
N LYS A 22 18.77 7.09 -11.39
CA LYS A 22 17.37 7.06 -11.87
C LYS A 22 16.52 6.15 -10.99
N ASP A 23 16.99 4.93 -10.71
CA ASP A 23 16.26 3.97 -9.86
C ASP A 23 16.20 4.47 -8.41
N LYS A 24 17.30 5.06 -7.91
CA LYS A 24 17.35 5.66 -6.57
C LYS A 24 16.31 6.76 -6.40
N ARG A 25 16.21 7.65 -7.39
CA ARG A 25 15.20 8.70 -7.40
C ARG A 25 13.78 8.13 -7.49
N LEU A 26 13.55 7.15 -8.35
CA LEU A 26 12.24 6.49 -8.50
C LEU A 26 11.82 5.85 -7.17
N THR A 27 12.71 5.07 -6.56
CA THR A 27 12.43 4.40 -5.28
C THR A 27 12.19 5.42 -4.17
N ALA A 28 12.97 6.52 -4.11
CA ALA A 28 12.78 7.55 -3.11
C ALA A 28 11.38 8.21 -3.20
N TYR A 29 10.92 8.54 -4.39
CA TYR A 29 9.58 9.08 -4.56
C TYR A 29 8.48 8.06 -4.32
N HIS A 30 8.71 6.79 -4.64
CA HIS A 30 7.79 5.70 -4.36
C HIS A 30 7.59 5.54 -2.84
N GLU A 31 8.67 5.36 -2.09
CA GLU A 31 8.60 5.18 -0.64
C GLU A 31 8.14 6.47 0.08
N ALA A 32 8.60 7.64 -0.38
CA ALA A 32 8.09 8.91 0.13
C ALA A 32 6.58 9.06 -0.12
N GLY A 33 6.08 8.55 -1.24
CA GLY A 33 4.65 8.52 -1.56
C GLY A 33 3.84 7.71 -0.54
N HIS A 34 4.28 6.51 -0.20
CA HIS A 34 3.68 5.70 0.87
C HIS A 34 3.70 6.43 2.20
N ALA A 35 4.85 6.98 2.56
CA ALA A 35 5.06 7.62 3.86
C ALA A 35 4.21 8.89 4.01
N ILE A 36 4.21 9.79 3.01
CA ILE A 36 3.41 11.03 3.06
C ILE A 36 1.91 10.71 3.08
N VAL A 37 1.43 9.81 2.22
CA VAL A 37 0.02 9.42 2.23
C VAL A 37 -0.36 8.87 3.61
N SER A 38 0.42 7.94 4.15
CA SER A 38 0.15 7.31 5.46
C SER A 38 0.14 8.33 6.60
N ARG A 39 1.05 9.31 6.58
CA ARG A 39 1.18 10.34 7.63
C ARG A 39 -0.10 11.17 7.83
N PHE A 40 -0.87 11.36 6.74
CA PHE A 40 -2.12 12.12 6.74
C PHE A 40 -3.38 11.25 6.82
N LEU A 41 -3.23 9.96 7.10
CA LEU A 41 -4.31 9.03 7.40
C LEU A 41 -4.33 8.71 8.90
N GLU A 42 -5.52 8.64 9.49
CA GLU A 42 -5.66 8.51 10.93
C GLU A 42 -5.10 7.18 11.45
N THR A 43 -5.38 6.09 10.76
CA THR A 43 -5.04 4.72 11.18
C THR A 43 -3.72 4.21 10.62
N GLN A 44 -3.06 4.92 9.70
CA GLN A 44 -1.83 4.51 9.01
C GLN A 44 -0.61 5.37 9.34
N LYS A 45 -0.75 6.39 10.18
CA LYS A 45 0.27 7.41 10.45
C LYS A 45 1.49 6.95 11.24
N ASP A 46 1.42 5.79 11.87
CA ASP A 46 2.48 5.29 12.74
C ASP A 46 3.58 4.59 11.92
N ILE A 47 4.39 5.40 11.24
CA ILE A 47 5.53 4.95 10.45
C ILE A 47 6.72 4.79 11.37
N LYS A 48 7.42 3.67 11.26
CA LYS A 48 8.62 3.34 12.03
C LYS A 48 9.90 3.69 11.29
N GLU A 49 9.93 3.41 9.99
CA GLU A 49 11.12 3.57 9.16
C GLU A 49 10.75 3.64 7.69
N VAL A 50 11.43 4.46 6.92
CA VAL A 50 11.36 4.50 5.45
C VAL A 50 12.77 4.30 4.91
N SER A 51 12.93 3.38 3.96
CA SER A 51 14.24 3.04 3.42
C SER A 51 14.19 2.80 1.91
N ILE A 52 15.23 3.27 1.22
CA ILE A 52 15.47 2.98 -0.20
C ILE A 52 16.62 1.99 -0.40
N ILE A 53 17.08 1.34 0.66
CA ILE A 53 18.07 0.27 0.57
C ILE A 53 17.35 -1.00 0.11
N PRO A 54 17.76 -1.61 -1.02
CA PRO A 54 17.11 -2.80 -1.54
C PRO A 54 17.16 -3.97 -0.57
N ARG A 55 16.01 -4.62 -0.37
CA ARG A 55 15.90 -5.87 0.41
C ARG A 55 15.16 -6.94 -0.39
N GLY A 56 15.77 -8.11 -0.53
CA GLY A 56 15.19 -9.19 -1.31
C GLY A 56 14.93 -8.79 -2.75
N VAL A 57 13.66 -8.72 -3.16
CA VAL A 57 13.21 -8.27 -4.48
C VAL A 57 12.69 -6.83 -4.46
N ALA A 58 12.50 -6.22 -3.28
CA ALA A 58 12.04 -4.86 -3.13
C ALA A 58 13.18 -3.85 -3.31
N GLY A 59 12.91 -2.74 -3.98
CA GLY A 59 13.84 -1.62 -4.15
C GLY A 59 13.97 -0.75 -2.90
N GLY A 60 12.92 -0.70 -2.08
CA GLY A 60 12.82 0.01 -0.81
C GLY A 60 11.70 -0.55 0.04
N TYR A 61 11.39 0.11 1.14
CA TYR A 61 10.24 -0.25 1.99
C TYR A 61 9.84 0.90 2.93
N THR A 62 8.56 0.94 3.23
CA THR A 62 7.99 1.74 4.32
C THR A 62 7.49 0.81 5.41
N MET A 63 8.05 0.90 6.61
CA MET A 63 7.70 0.09 7.75
C MET A 63 6.77 0.84 8.69
N TYR A 64 5.71 0.15 9.11
CA TYR A 64 4.75 0.66 10.08
C TYR A 64 4.99 0.05 11.46
N LYS A 65 4.61 0.78 12.52
CA LYS A 65 4.57 0.19 13.86
C LYS A 65 3.53 -0.92 13.89
N THR A 66 3.90 -2.03 14.48
CA THR A 66 2.94 -3.09 14.80
C THR A 66 2.14 -2.60 16.01
N ASN A 67 0.89 -2.24 15.82
CA ASN A 67 -0.02 -2.04 16.94
C ASN A 67 -0.23 -3.38 17.65
N GLU A 68 -0.39 -3.30 18.98
CA GLU A 68 -0.71 -4.46 19.82
C GLU A 68 -1.89 -5.25 19.26
N ASP A 69 -1.99 -6.53 19.58
CA ASP A 69 -2.95 -7.51 19.07
C ASP A 69 -4.38 -6.96 18.92
N LYS A 70 -4.69 -6.45 17.73
CA LYS A 70 -6.04 -6.06 17.38
C LYS A 70 -6.82 -7.30 16.97
N TYR A 71 -7.91 -7.59 17.68
CA TYR A 71 -8.82 -8.67 17.31
C TYR A 71 -9.70 -8.33 16.09
N TYR A 72 -9.93 -7.04 15.84
CA TYR A 72 -10.82 -6.56 14.77
C TYR A 72 -10.17 -5.41 14.01
N VAL A 73 -10.42 -5.38 12.69
CA VAL A 73 -10.02 -4.29 11.78
C VAL A 73 -11.28 -3.65 11.21
N SER A 74 -11.43 -2.36 11.30
CA SER A 74 -12.60 -1.65 10.81
C SER A 74 -12.58 -1.44 9.29
N LYS A 75 -13.74 -1.15 8.70
CA LYS A 75 -13.85 -0.73 7.28
C LYS A 75 -12.97 0.48 6.98
N THR A 76 -12.92 1.46 7.89
CA THR A 76 -12.09 2.66 7.76
C THR A 76 -10.61 2.31 7.70
N GLU A 77 -10.12 1.46 8.60
CA GLU A 77 -8.73 1.02 8.61
C GLU A 77 -8.35 0.30 7.31
N MET A 78 -9.24 -0.56 6.78
CA MET A 78 -8.99 -1.25 5.51
C MET A 78 -8.98 -0.29 4.33
N LEU A 79 -9.89 0.69 4.28
CA LEU A 79 -9.89 1.74 3.25
C LEU A 79 -8.63 2.60 3.30
N GLU A 80 -8.21 3.02 4.49
CA GLU A 80 -6.97 3.80 4.66
C GLU A 80 -5.73 2.97 4.29
N LYS A 81 -5.76 1.66 4.56
CA LYS A 81 -4.69 0.76 4.10
C LYS A 81 -4.60 0.70 2.58
N LEU A 82 -5.75 0.67 1.86
CA LEU A 82 -5.76 0.77 0.39
C LEU A 82 -5.13 2.08 -0.09
N ILE A 83 -5.49 3.21 0.54
CA ILE A 83 -4.98 4.53 0.17
C ILE A 83 -3.45 4.58 0.37
N ALA A 84 -2.96 4.07 1.50
CA ALA A 84 -1.54 4.02 1.81
C ALA A 84 -0.75 3.15 0.80
N LEU A 85 -1.27 1.96 0.46
CA LEU A 85 -0.66 1.05 -0.51
C LEU A 85 -0.54 1.67 -1.91
N LEU A 86 -1.48 2.52 -2.30
CA LEU A 86 -1.47 3.16 -3.61
C LEU A 86 -0.65 4.47 -3.65
N GLY A 87 -0.10 4.91 -2.51
CA GLY A 87 0.69 6.13 -2.37
C GLY A 87 1.95 6.14 -3.22
N GLY A 88 2.71 5.03 -3.26
CA GLY A 88 3.92 4.92 -4.05
C GLY A 88 3.65 5.11 -5.55
N ARG A 89 2.66 4.40 -6.09
CA ARG A 89 2.23 4.53 -7.48
C ARG A 89 1.72 5.93 -7.82
N ALA A 90 0.95 6.53 -6.91
CA ALA A 90 0.42 7.87 -7.09
C ALA A 90 1.55 8.91 -7.16
N SER A 91 2.57 8.77 -6.33
CA SER A 91 3.77 9.60 -6.31
C SER A 91 4.58 9.47 -7.60
N GLU A 92 4.85 8.24 -8.07
CA GLU A 92 5.53 8.03 -9.35
C GLU A 92 4.81 8.77 -10.50
N LYS A 93 3.50 8.58 -10.62
CA LYS A 93 2.71 9.22 -11.67
C LYS A 93 2.71 10.74 -11.57
N LEU A 94 2.60 11.27 -10.36
CA LEU A 94 2.51 12.71 -10.12
C LEU A 94 3.83 13.44 -10.43
N ILE A 95 4.97 12.85 -10.00
CA ILE A 95 6.27 13.53 -10.04
C ILE A 95 7.09 13.16 -11.27
N LEU A 96 7.08 11.89 -11.65
CA LEU A 96 7.89 11.39 -12.77
C LEU A 96 7.12 11.37 -14.10
N ASN A 97 5.82 11.60 -14.05
CA ASN A 97 4.89 11.44 -15.17
C ASN A 97 5.03 10.07 -15.88
N ASP A 98 5.52 9.10 -15.15
CA ASP A 98 5.75 7.73 -15.59
C ASP A 98 5.36 6.77 -14.47
N VAL A 99 5.45 5.48 -14.71
CA VAL A 99 5.06 4.45 -13.77
C VAL A 99 5.98 3.25 -13.94
N SER A 100 6.31 2.60 -12.84
CA SER A 100 7.23 1.47 -12.81
C SER A 100 6.54 0.16 -12.44
N THR A 101 7.28 -0.93 -12.55
CA THR A 101 6.86 -2.25 -12.05
C THR A 101 7.01 -2.38 -10.53
N GLY A 102 7.61 -1.38 -9.86
CA GLY A 102 7.86 -1.40 -8.41
C GLY A 102 6.61 -1.56 -7.56
N ALA A 103 5.49 -0.98 -8.03
CA ALA A 103 4.20 -1.06 -7.34
C ALA A 103 3.43 -2.38 -7.52
N SER A 104 4.00 -3.41 -8.15
CA SER A 104 3.27 -4.66 -8.45
C SER A 104 2.76 -5.36 -7.19
N ASN A 105 3.57 -5.44 -6.16
CA ASN A 105 3.18 -6.05 -4.88
C ASN A 105 2.11 -5.22 -4.16
N ASP A 106 2.19 -3.89 -4.23
CA ASP A 106 1.17 -3.01 -3.62
C ASP A 106 -0.19 -3.21 -4.27
N PHE A 107 -0.22 -3.38 -5.60
CA PHE A 107 -1.47 -3.68 -6.32
C PHE A 107 -2.03 -5.04 -5.96
N GLU A 108 -1.18 -6.06 -5.83
CA GLU A 108 -1.61 -7.40 -5.44
C GLU A 108 -2.26 -7.36 -4.04
N VAL A 109 -1.58 -6.77 -3.07
CA VAL A 109 -2.09 -6.63 -1.69
C VAL A 109 -3.34 -5.77 -1.64
N ALA A 110 -3.37 -4.62 -2.32
CA ALA A 110 -4.54 -3.74 -2.37
C ALA A 110 -5.75 -4.44 -3.00
N THR A 111 -5.55 -5.17 -4.09
CA THR A 111 -6.62 -5.91 -4.76
C THR A 111 -7.17 -7.02 -3.86
N ASP A 112 -6.31 -7.76 -3.15
CA ASP A 112 -6.72 -8.79 -2.20
C ASP A 112 -7.53 -8.20 -1.04
N ILE A 113 -7.10 -7.07 -0.47
CA ILE A 113 -7.85 -6.36 0.58
C ILE A 113 -9.21 -5.93 0.07
N ALA A 114 -9.29 -5.24 -1.07
CA ALA A 114 -10.54 -4.76 -1.65
C ALA A 114 -11.50 -5.94 -1.95
N LYS A 115 -10.98 -7.03 -2.50
CA LYS A 115 -11.73 -8.26 -2.74
C LYS A 115 -12.30 -8.84 -1.45
N LYS A 116 -11.49 -8.97 -0.40
CA LYS A 116 -11.93 -9.49 0.91
C LYS A 116 -12.98 -8.57 1.57
N MET A 117 -12.83 -7.25 1.47
CA MET A 117 -13.83 -6.30 1.96
C MET A 117 -15.20 -6.55 1.32
N VAL A 118 -15.23 -6.78 0.01
CA VAL A 118 -16.49 -6.99 -0.74
C VAL A 118 -17.03 -8.40 -0.53
N THR A 119 -16.19 -9.43 -0.57
CA THR A 119 -16.65 -10.83 -0.67
C THR A 119 -16.68 -11.57 0.67
N ILE A 120 -15.82 -11.21 1.64
CA ILE A 120 -15.68 -11.95 2.90
C ILE A 120 -16.26 -11.19 4.07
N TYR A 121 -15.96 -9.88 4.16
CA TYR A 121 -16.28 -9.07 5.34
C TYR A 121 -17.62 -8.33 5.24
N GLY A 122 -18.32 -8.41 4.09
CA GLY A 122 -19.60 -7.72 3.89
C GLY A 122 -19.51 -6.20 4.03
N MET A 123 -18.39 -5.60 3.64
CA MET A 123 -18.10 -4.17 3.80
C MET A 123 -18.51 -3.32 2.58
N SER A 124 -19.13 -3.90 1.56
CA SER A 124 -19.71 -3.17 0.43
C SER A 124 -21.18 -2.85 0.68
N ASP A 125 -21.54 -1.58 0.57
CA ASP A 125 -22.96 -1.17 0.73
C ASP A 125 -23.83 -1.65 -0.44
N LYS A 126 -23.25 -1.94 -1.61
CA LYS A 126 -23.98 -2.44 -2.79
C LYS A 126 -24.20 -3.95 -2.74
N ILE A 127 -23.18 -4.71 -2.37
CA ILE A 127 -23.29 -6.17 -2.23
C ILE A 127 -24.01 -6.53 -0.94
N GLY A 128 -23.87 -5.69 0.10
CA GLY A 128 -24.46 -5.93 1.41
C GLY A 128 -23.69 -6.95 2.25
N PRO A 129 -24.29 -7.43 3.36
CA PRO A 129 -23.65 -8.32 4.32
C PRO A 129 -23.65 -9.78 3.84
N LEU A 130 -23.13 -10.03 2.65
CA LEU A 130 -22.94 -11.36 2.09
C LEU A 130 -21.50 -11.82 2.30
N SER A 131 -21.31 -13.12 2.50
CA SER A 131 -20.01 -13.76 2.51
C SER A 131 -19.90 -14.74 1.34
N ILE A 132 -19.00 -14.43 0.40
CA ILE A 132 -18.75 -15.24 -0.80
C ILE A 132 -17.28 -15.66 -0.77
N ASN A 133 -17.01 -16.80 -0.17
CA ASN A 133 -15.65 -17.32 -0.02
C ASN A 133 -15.37 -18.46 -0.98
N LEU A 134 -14.85 -18.13 -2.15
CA LEU A 134 -14.55 -19.09 -3.22
C LEU A 134 -13.42 -20.06 -2.87
N GLU A 135 -12.56 -19.72 -1.90
CA GLU A 135 -11.51 -20.62 -1.42
C GLU A 135 -12.10 -21.77 -0.60
N LYS A 136 -13.18 -21.50 0.15
CA LYS A 136 -13.90 -22.51 0.94
C LYS A 136 -14.93 -23.28 0.13
N ASP A 137 -15.60 -22.60 -0.80
CA ASP A 137 -16.64 -23.19 -1.63
C ASP A 137 -16.59 -22.59 -3.05
N PRO A 138 -15.89 -23.25 -3.98
CA PRO A 138 -15.79 -22.80 -5.37
C PRO A 138 -17.13 -22.74 -6.12
N TYR A 139 -18.16 -23.40 -5.62
CA TYR A 139 -19.49 -23.44 -6.25
C TYR A 139 -20.40 -22.29 -5.82
N GLN A 140 -19.98 -21.45 -4.86
CA GLN A 140 -20.82 -20.33 -4.38
C GLN A 140 -21.26 -19.38 -5.51
N MET A 141 -20.39 -19.12 -6.50
CA MET A 141 -20.76 -18.26 -7.62
C MET A 141 -21.90 -18.82 -8.48
N GLN A 142 -22.07 -20.15 -8.53
CA GLN A 142 -23.19 -20.75 -9.23
C GLN A 142 -24.53 -20.44 -8.55
N ILE A 143 -24.53 -20.26 -7.23
CA ILE A 143 -25.71 -19.91 -6.44
C ILE A 143 -26.09 -18.44 -6.65
N PHE A 144 -25.11 -17.54 -6.67
CA PHE A 144 -25.33 -16.08 -6.78
C PHE A 144 -25.50 -15.61 -8.23
N GLY A 145 -24.93 -16.33 -9.19
CA GLY A 145 -25.02 -16.04 -10.61
C GLY A 145 -24.07 -14.92 -11.08
N GLU A 146 -23.99 -14.79 -12.39
CA GLU A 146 -23.08 -13.86 -13.10
C GLU A 146 -23.33 -12.38 -12.74
N SER A 147 -24.56 -12.02 -12.38
CA SER A 147 -24.89 -10.64 -11.98
C SER A 147 -24.14 -10.21 -10.74
N ILE A 148 -24.06 -11.04 -9.72
CA ILE A 148 -23.32 -10.75 -8.47
C ILE A 148 -21.82 -10.73 -8.73
N GLU A 149 -21.30 -11.62 -9.57
CA GLU A 149 -19.89 -11.62 -9.97
C GLU A 149 -19.48 -10.27 -10.60
N ASN A 150 -20.31 -9.79 -11.54
CA ASN A 150 -20.08 -8.48 -12.18
C ASN A 150 -20.13 -7.33 -11.17
N GLU A 151 -21.06 -7.34 -10.22
CA GLU A 151 -21.16 -6.31 -9.17
C GLU A 151 -19.95 -6.35 -8.22
N ILE A 152 -19.47 -7.53 -7.85
CA ILE A 152 -18.23 -7.69 -7.06
C ILE A 152 -17.06 -7.04 -7.79
N GLY A 153 -16.86 -7.34 -9.07
CA GLY A 153 -15.79 -6.76 -9.88
C GLY A 153 -15.86 -5.23 -9.94
N LYS A 154 -17.04 -4.67 -10.13
CA LYS A 154 -17.27 -3.22 -10.12
C LYS A 154 -16.97 -2.59 -8.75
N GLU A 155 -17.38 -3.22 -7.65
CA GLU A 155 -17.13 -2.72 -6.31
C GLU A 155 -15.63 -2.78 -5.94
N VAL A 156 -14.94 -3.86 -6.26
CA VAL A 156 -13.48 -3.95 -6.07
C VAL A 156 -12.77 -2.85 -6.83
N LYS A 157 -13.11 -2.67 -8.11
CA LYS A 157 -12.53 -1.59 -8.93
C LYS A 157 -12.83 -0.22 -8.35
N ARG A 158 -14.06 0.04 -7.92
CA ARG A 158 -14.45 1.33 -7.31
C ARG A 158 -13.62 1.64 -6.07
N LEU A 159 -13.44 0.66 -5.16
CA LEU A 159 -12.63 0.83 -3.95
C LEU A 159 -11.18 1.20 -4.29
N ILE A 160 -10.59 0.54 -5.28
CA ILE A 160 -9.22 0.83 -5.73
C ILE A 160 -9.14 2.22 -6.37
N ASP A 161 -10.07 2.57 -7.26
CA ASP A 161 -10.07 3.87 -7.95
C ASP A 161 -10.25 5.03 -6.94
N GLU A 162 -11.16 4.90 -5.98
CA GLU A 162 -11.38 5.90 -4.94
C GLU A 162 -10.18 6.05 -4.00
N ALA A 163 -9.56 4.93 -3.62
CA ALA A 163 -8.35 4.94 -2.81
C ALA A 163 -7.18 5.61 -3.54
N TYR A 164 -7.02 5.33 -4.84
CA TYR A 164 -6.00 5.94 -5.68
C TYR A 164 -6.21 7.46 -5.82
N ALA A 165 -7.45 7.89 -6.07
CA ALA A 165 -7.80 9.30 -6.16
C ALA A 165 -7.52 10.04 -4.84
N LYS A 166 -7.83 9.43 -3.69
CA LYS A 166 -7.49 9.98 -2.37
C LYS A 166 -6.00 10.09 -2.14
N ALA A 167 -5.22 9.06 -2.50
CA ALA A 167 -3.77 9.10 -2.40
C ALA A 167 -3.19 10.25 -3.22
N GLN A 168 -3.65 10.43 -4.46
CA GLN A 168 -3.25 11.57 -5.31
C GLN A 168 -3.60 12.91 -4.68
N ALA A 169 -4.81 13.07 -4.14
CA ALA A 169 -5.24 14.32 -3.50
C ALA A 169 -4.35 14.67 -2.30
N ILE A 170 -4.03 13.71 -1.44
CA ILE A 170 -3.11 13.92 -0.30
C ILE A 170 -1.72 14.34 -0.78
N LEU A 171 -1.19 13.69 -1.82
CA LEU A 171 0.14 14.03 -2.34
C LEU A 171 0.19 15.41 -3.00
N ILE A 172 -0.87 15.82 -3.69
CA ILE A 172 -0.97 17.17 -4.28
C ILE A 172 -1.03 18.22 -3.18
N GLU A 173 -1.81 18.01 -2.14
CA GLU A 173 -1.93 18.93 -1.00
C GLU A 173 -0.61 19.08 -0.23
N HIS A 174 0.20 18.03 -0.18
CA HIS A 174 1.45 17.97 0.58
C HIS A 174 2.69 17.78 -0.31
N ILE A 175 2.64 18.31 -1.51
CA ILE A 175 3.68 18.10 -2.54
C ILE A 175 5.07 18.58 -2.09
N ASP A 176 5.16 19.66 -1.34
CA ASP A 176 6.42 20.18 -0.81
C ASP A 176 7.05 19.18 0.16
N LYS A 177 6.25 18.58 1.04
CA LYS A 177 6.70 17.54 1.97
C LYS A 177 7.14 16.26 1.24
N LEU A 178 6.45 15.91 0.14
CA LEU A 178 6.86 14.78 -0.68
C LEU A 178 8.25 15.00 -1.29
N HIS A 179 8.52 16.20 -1.81
CA HIS A 179 9.83 16.55 -2.36
C HIS A 179 10.91 16.57 -1.28
N GLU A 180 10.63 17.15 -0.12
CA GLU A 180 11.55 17.21 1.01
C GLU A 180 11.93 15.80 1.49
N LEU A 181 10.94 14.93 1.72
CA LEU A 181 11.17 13.56 2.16
C LEU A 181 11.95 12.74 1.12
N ALA A 182 11.62 12.86 -0.16
CA ALA A 182 12.34 12.18 -1.22
C ALA A 182 13.82 12.64 -1.31
N ALA A 183 14.08 13.94 -1.14
CA ALA A 183 15.44 14.48 -1.13
C ALA A 183 16.25 13.91 0.05
N VAL A 184 15.68 13.87 1.25
CA VAL A 184 16.34 13.28 2.44
C VAL A 184 16.58 11.78 2.25
N LEU A 185 15.65 11.05 1.65
CA LEU A 185 15.84 9.62 1.33
C LEU A 185 16.96 9.39 0.31
N ILE A 186 17.08 10.26 -0.69
CA ILE A 186 18.19 10.18 -1.66
C ILE A 186 19.55 10.39 -0.98
N GLU A 187 19.62 11.28 0.01
CA GLU A 187 20.85 11.59 0.74
C GLU A 187 21.19 10.53 1.80
N LYS A 188 20.23 10.23 2.68
CA LYS A 188 20.45 9.38 3.87
C LYS A 188 20.16 7.90 3.66
N GLU A 189 19.40 7.55 2.62
CA GLU A 189 18.93 6.21 2.26
C GLU A 189 17.94 5.58 3.26
N VAL A 190 17.97 5.96 4.52
CA VAL A 190 17.08 5.51 5.59
C VAL A 190 16.66 6.69 6.45
N ILE A 191 15.39 6.74 6.81
CA ILE A 191 14.81 7.71 7.74
C ILE A 191 14.09 6.94 8.84
N SER A 192 14.45 7.22 10.09
CA SER A 192 13.80 6.65 11.27
C SER A 192 12.56 7.45 11.67
N GLU A 193 11.76 6.88 12.57
CA GLU A 193 10.59 7.53 13.15
C GLU A 193 10.87 8.90 13.75
N GLU A 194 12.04 9.06 14.40
CA GLU A 194 12.42 10.30 15.08
C GLU A 194 12.77 11.44 14.09
N GLU A 195 13.10 11.07 12.85
CA GLU A 195 13.47 12.01 11.78
C GLU A 195 12.28 12.35 10.86
N PHE A 196 11.19 11.56 10.92
CA PHE A 196 9.99 11.71 10.12
C PHE A 196 8.91 12.55 10.83
#